data_9f18ed9b71e647188d0de4e728fd321e
#
_entry.id   9f18ed9b71e647188d0de4e728fd321e
#
_cell.length_a   1.000
_cell.length_b   1.000
_cell.length_c   1.000
_cell.angle_alpha   90.00
_cell.angle_beta   90.00
_cell.angle_gamma   90.00
#
_symmetry.space_group_name_H-M   'P 1'
#
loop_
_entity.id
_entity.type
_entity.pdbx_description
1 polymer ?
#
loop_
_entity_poly.entity_id
_entity_poly.type
_entity_poly.pdbx_seq_one_letter_code
_entity_poly.pdbx_strand_id
1 'polypeptide(L)' 'AGGSARVLLIAWTLADLEGAPYPSREHLDVALFLRQQGQLK' A
#
# COMPACT_ATOMS: atom_id res chain seq x y z
N ALA A 1 6.14 16.22 -0.95
CA ALA A 1 6.11 14.95 -0.35
C ALA A 1 5.03 14.06 -0.94
N GLY A 2 5.40 13.00 -1.55
CA GLY A 2 4.43 12.09 -2.13
C GLY A 2 4.48 10.69 -1.58
N GLY A 3 5.32 10.47 -0.58
CA GLY A 3 5.50 9.12 -0.07
C GLY A 3 4.24 8.54 0.51
N SER A 4 3.53 9.33 1.32
CA SER A 4 2.31 8.85 1.94
C SER A 4 1.24 8.55 0.92
N ALA A 5 1.11 9.40 -0.08
CA ALA A 5 0.11 9.20 -1.10
C ALA A 5 0.36 7.92 -1.87
N ARG A 6 1.63 7.59 -2.10
CA ARG A 6 1.97 6.38 -2.80
C ARG A 6 1.57 5.14 -2.02
N VAL A 7 1.87 5.15 -0.73
CA VAL A 7 1.52 4.02 0.13
C VAL A 7 0.01 3.82 0.12
N LEU A 8 -0.72 4.91 0.21
CA LEU A 8 -2.18 4.82 0.18
C LEU A 8 -2.67 4.23 -1.13
N LEU A 9 -2.08 4.65 -2.23
CA LEU A 9 -2.47 4.15 -3.53
C LEU A 9 -2.26 2.65 -3.62
N ILE A 10 -1.12 2.18 -3.14
CA ILE A 10 -0.84 0.75 -3.16
C ILE A 10 -1.82 0.00 -2.27
N ALA A 11 -2.11 0.54 -1.10
CA ALA A 11 -3.03 -0.11 -0.18
C ALA A 11 -4.42 -0.21 -0.80
N TRP A 12 -4.88 0.84 -1.45
CA TRP A 12 -6.17 0.82 -2.11
C TRP A 12 -6.21 -0.20 -3.24
N THR A 13 -5.10 -0.31 -3.98
CA THR A 13 -5.02 -1.28 -5.05
C THR A 13 -5.11 -2.70 -4.50
N LEU A 14 -4.41 -2.95 -3.41
CA LEU A 14 -4.45 -4.26 -2.78
C LEU A 14 -5.86 -4.59 -2.29
N ALA A 15 -6.51 -3.62 -1.69
CA ALA A 15 -7.87 -3.83 -1.22
C ALA A 15 -8.81 -4.14 -2.38
N ASP A 16 -8.63 -3.44 -3.48
CA ASP A 16 -9.46 -3.66 -4.64
C ASP A 16 -9.28 -5.08 -5.17
N LEU A 17 -8.06 -5.55 -5.18
CA LEU A 17 -7.78 -6.91 -5.66
C LEU A 17 -8.45 -7.96 -4.79
N GLU A 18 -8.59 -7.68 -3.51
CA GLU A 18 -9.25 -8.59 -2.59
C GLU A 18 -10.75 -8.40 -2.55
N GLY A 19 -11.23 -7.36 -3.18
CA GLY A 19 -12.64 -7.06 -3.13
C GLY A 19 -13.06 -6.37 -1.85
N ALA A 20 -12.11 -5.79 -1.13
CA ALA A 20 -12.41 -5.11 0.12
C ALA A 20 -12.92 -3.71 -0.16
N PRO A 21 -13.85 -3.20 0.67
CA PRO A 21 -14.39 -1.86 0.46
C PRO A 21 -13.38 -0.76 0.80
N TYR A 22 -12.37 -1.08 1.58
CA TYR A 22 -11.34 -0.12 1.95
C TYR A 22 -10.11 -0.90 2.39
N PRO A 23 -8.94 -0.26 2.36
CA PRO A 23 -7.71 -0.94 2.76
C PRO A 23 -7.69 -1.16 4.27
N SER A 24 -7.39 -2.37 4.67
CA SER A 24 -7.26 -2.71 6.06
C SER A 24 -5.81 -2.52 6.51
N ARG A 25 -5.56 -2.81 7.78
CA ARG A 25 -4.23 -2.67 8.32
C ARG A 25 -3.25 -3.56 7.57
N GLU A 26 -3.70 -4.74 7.21
CA GLU A 26 -2.84 -5.67 6.46
C GLU A 26 -2.42 -5.07 5.13
N HIS A 27 -3.35 -4.43 4.46
CA HIS A 27 -3.04 -3.80 3.18
C HIS A 27 -2.00 -2.69 3.36
N LEU A 28 -2.15 -1.92 4.43
CA LEU A 28 -1.20 -0.86 4.71
C LEU A 28 0.19 -1.42 5.02
N ASP A 29 0.22 -2.50 5.77
CA ASP A 29 1.49 -3.14 6.10
C ASP A 29 2.21 -3.61 4.85
N VAL A 30 1.48 -4.28 3.97
CA VAL A 30 2.06 -4.77 2.74
C VAL A 30 2.53 -3.60 1.87
N ALA A 31 1.73 -2.55 1.82
CA ALA A 31 2.10 -1.39 1.02
C ALA A 31 3.39 -0.76 1.53
N LEU A 32 3.51 -0.65 2.83
CA LEU A 32 4.73 -0.10 3.43
C LEU A 32 5.93 -0.99 3.14
N PHE A 33 5.72 -2.28 3.23
CA PHE A 33 6.79 -3.22 2.95
C PHE A 33 7.28 -3.10 1.52
N LEU A 34 6.35 -3.04 0.59
CA LEU A 34 6.70 -2.91 -0.82
C LEU A 34 7.43 -1.60 -1.09
N ARG A 35 6.99 -0.55 -0.42
CA ARG A 35 7.63 0.74 -0.59
C ARG A 35 9.07 0.71 -0.09
N GLN A 36 9.28 0.05 1.03
CA GLN A 36 10.62 -0.07 1.58
C GLN A 36 11.53 -0.84 0.64
N GLN A 37 11.01 -1.90 0.06
CA GLN A 37 11.80 -2.69 -0.87
C GLN A 37 12.17 -1.88 -2.09
N GLY A 38 11.27 -1.09 -2.56
CA GLY A 38 11.54 -0.26 -3.71
C GLY A 38 12.60 0.78 -3.45
N GLN A 39 12.75 1.16 -2.20
CA GLN A 39 13.74 2.17 -1.83
C GLN A 39 15.13 1.61 -1.64
N LEU A 40 15.23 0.33 -1.48
CA LEU A 40 16.49 -0.29 -1.17
C LEU A 40 17.46 -0.30 -2.34
N LYS A 41 17.04 0.16 -3.47
CA LYS A 41 17.93 0.20 -4.61
C LYS A 41 19.07 1.20 -4.44
#